data_560a0a22af28ffdc6ac12186c252dd38
#
_entry.id   560a0a22af28ffdc6ac12186c252dd38
#
_cell.length_a   1.000
_cell.length_b   1.000
_cell.length_c   1.000
_cell.angle_alpha   90.00
_cell.angle_beta   90.00
_cell.angle_gamma   90.00
#
_symmetry.space_group_name_H-M   'P 1'
#
loop_
_entity.id
_entity.type
_entity.pdbx_description
1 polymer ?
#
loop_
_entity_poly.entity_id
_entity_poly.type
_entity_poly.pdbx_seq_one_letter_code
_entity_poly.pdbx_strand_id
1 'polypeptide(L)'
;LAVQRGEVIVPNGAAAANALGLTTQVPVRSVYLTSGRSRTMTLGKQLVELRHAPRWQLALADRPAGQAVRALAWLGPEKAESALKALKRKLPPTAFGELVAAAPQFPTWLARSVGKAAHG
;
A
#
# COMPACT_ATOMS: atom_id res chain seq x y z
N LEU A 1 -11.33 -18.05 2.42
CA LEU A 1 -9.90 -17.88 2.68
C LEU A 1 -9.53 -18.45 4.04
N ALA A 2 -8.58 -19.39 4.05
CA ALA A 2 -8.05 -19.91 5.30
C ALA A 2 -6.96 -18.96 5.80
N VAL A 3 -7.35 -17.99 6.63
CA VAL A 3 -6.43 -17.04 7.22
C VAL A 3 -6.15 -17.44 8.65
N GLN A 4 -4.90 -17.22 9.06
CA GLN A 4 -4.54 -17.43 10.45
C GLN A 4 -5.08 -16.27 11.29
N ARG A 5 -5.35 -16.56 12.55
CA ARG A 5 -5.84 -15.54 13.47
C ARG A 5 -4.81 -14.41 13.57
N GLY A 6 -5.28 -13.19 13.36
CA GLY A 6 -4.43 -12.00 13.38
C GLY A 6 -3.67 -11.74 12.09
N GLU A 7 -3.85 -12.58 11.08
CA GLU A 7 -3.22 -12.34 9.77
C GLU A 7 -3.87 -11.17 9.07
N VAL A 8 -3.04 -10.24 8.55
CA VAL A 8 -3.51 -9.12 7.73
C VAL A 8 -3.36 -9.51 6.27
N ILE A 9 -4.42 -9.33 5.48
CA ILE A 9 -4.40 -9.57 4.04
C ILE A 9 -5.01 -8.35 3.36
N VAL A 10 -4.26 -7.72 2.46
CA VAL A 10 -4.67 -6.50 1.77
C VAL A 10 -4.28 -6.57 0.30
N PRO A 11 -4.97 -5.82 -0.60
CA PRO A 11 -4.56 -5.75 -2.00
C PRO A 11 -3.12 -5.25 -2.14
N ASN A 12 -2.43 -5.71 -3.18
CA ASN A 12 -1.03 -5.33 -3.40
C ASN A 12 -0.90 -3.86 -3.84
N GLY A 13 0.35 -3.41 -4.00
CA GLY A 13 0.64 -2.03 -4.33
C GLY A 13 0.09 -1.60 -5.69
N ALA A 14 0.12 -2.47 -6.69
CA ALA A 14 -0.43 -2.15 -8.01
C ALA A 14 -1.94 -1.91 -7.94
N ALA A 15 -2.65 -2.77 -7.21
CA ALA A 15 -4.10 -2.61 -7.02
C ALA A 15 -4.41 -1.34 -6.23
N ALA A 16 -3.62 -1.05 -5.21
CA ALA A 16 -3.79 0.17 -4.42
C ALA A 16 -3.56 1.42 -5.28
N ALA A 17 -2.51 1.43 -6.09
CA ALA A 17 -2.22 2.56 -6.98
C ALA A 17 -3.34 2.79 -7.99
N ASN A 18 -3.88 1.71 -8.55
CA ASN A 18 -5.01 1.80 -9.47
C ASN A 18 -6.25 2.37 -8.76
N ALA A 19 -6.57 1.85 -7.57
CA ALA A 19 -7.73 2.31 -6.80
C ALA A 19 -7.62 3.80 -6.43
N LEU A 20 -6.41 4.29 -6.18
CA LEU A 20 -6.18 5.70 -5.83
C LEU A 20 -6.02 6.59 -7.06
N GLY A 21 -6.11 6.04 -8.26
CA GLY A 21 -5.97 6.80 -9.49
C GLY A 21 -4.55 7.27 -9.79
N LEU A 22 -3.55 6.61 -9.22
CA LEU A 22 -2.14 6.96 -9.42
C LEU A 22 -1.53 6.24 -10.61
N THR A 23 -2.22 5.30 -11.19
CA THR A 23 -1.81 4.59 -12.40
C THR A 23 -3.04 4.18 -13.19
N THR A 24 -2.89 4.08 -14.49
CA THR A 24 -3.93 3.57 -15.38
C THR A 24 -3.81 2.07 -15.62
N GLN A 25 -2.73 1.46 -15.13
CA GLN A 25 -2.55 0.02 -15.26
C GLN A 25 -3.58 -0.72 -14.41
N VAL A 26 -4.23 -1.72 -15.02
CA VAL A 26 -5.19 -2.57 -14.32
C VAL A 26 -4.49 -3.88 -14.00
N PRO A 27 -4.43 -4.28 -12.71
CA PRO A 27 -3.82 -5.55 -12.37
C PRO A 27 -4.57 -6.71 -13.01
N VAL A 28 -3.83 -7.62 -13.67
CA VAL A 28 -4.41 -8.80 -14.32
C VAL A 28 -4.34 -10.04 -13.44
N ARG A 29 -3.59 -9.97 -12.34
CA ARG A 29 -3.42 -11.08 -11.41
C ARG A 29 -3.94 -10.68 -10.04
N SER A 30 -4.59 -11.65 -9.37
CA SER A 30 -5.06 -11.43 -8.00
C SER A 30 -3.92 -11.70 -7.03
N VAL A 31 -3.17 -10.67 -6.70
CA VAL A 31 -2.05 -10.72 -5.76
C VAL A 31 -2.39 -9.87 -4.55
N TYR A 32 -2.30 -10.49 -3.36
CA TYR A 32 -2.50 -9.80 -2.10
C TYR A 32 -1.22 -9.86 -1.27
N LEU A 33 -1.05 -8.87 -0.40
CA LEU A 33 0.04 -8.87 0.57
C LEU A 33 -0.47 -9.39 1.90
N THR A 34 0.38 -10.12 2.62
CA THR A 34 -0.02 -10.74 3.87
C THR A 34 1.09 -10.64 4.92
N SER A 35 0.68 -10.56 6.20
CA SER A 35 1.59 -10.69 7.32
C SER A 35 1.98 -12.14 7.57
N GLY A 36 1.22 -13.09 7.01
CA GLY A 36 1.52 -14.50 7.10
C GLY A 36 2.53 -14.94 6.03
N ARG A 37 2.65 -16.24 5.84
CA ARG A 37 3.57 -16.77 4.85
C ARG A 37 3.03 -16.63 3.44
N SER A 38 3.93 -16.54 2.46
CA SER A 38 3.58 -16.53 1.05
C SER A 38 2.99 -17.87 0.65
N ARG A 39 1.89 -17.84 -0.11
CA ARG A 39 1.22 -19.05 -0.56
C ARG A 39 0.21 -18.72 -1.64
N THR A 40 -0.24 -19.75 -2.34
CA THR A 40 -1.30 -19.61 -3.35
C THR A 40 -2.56 -20.29 -2.82
N MET A 41 -3.69 -19.68 -3.05
CA MET A 41 -4.99 -20.19 -2.62
C MET A 41 -5.99 -20.12 -3.77
N THR A 42 -6.96 -21.02 -3.71
CA THR A 42 -8.09 -20.98 -4.63
C THR A 42 -9.28 -20.36 -3.91
N LEU A 43 -9.87 -19.32 -4.51
CA LEU A 43 -11.06 -18.67 -4.01
C LEU A 43 -12.15 -18.83 -5.06
N GLY A 44 -13.05 -19.78 -4.86
CA GLY A 44 -13.99 -20.17 -5.91
C GLY A 44 -13.23 -20.75 -7.09
N LYS A 45 -13.40 -20.16 -8.26
CA LYS A 45 -12.69 -20.58 -9.48
C LYS A 45 -11.42 -19.76 -9.71
N GLN A 46 -11.12 -18.80 -8.84
CA GLN A 46 -10.01 -17.87 -9.02
C GLN A 46 -8.81 -18.31 -8.21
N LEU A 47 -7.64 -18.25 -8.83
CA LEU A 47 -6.38 -18.47 -8.15
C LEU A 47 -5.88 -17.14 -7.59
N VAL A 48 -5.58 -17.12 -6.29
CA VAL A 48 -5.14 -15.94 -5.57
C VAL A 48 -3.75 -16.19 -5.00
N GLU A 49 -2.84 -15.28 -5.26
CA GLU A 49 -1.48 -15.33 -4.71
C GLU A 49 -1.39 -14.44 -3.48
N LEU A 50 -0.89 -14.98 -2.36
CA LEU A 50 -0.61 -14.21 -1.15
C LEU A 50 0.90 -14.11 -1.01
N ARG A 51 1.42 -12.89 -0.93
CA ARG A 51 2.85 -12.62 -0.78
C ARG A 51 3.13 -11.98 0.57
N HIS A 52 4.06 -12.55 1.29
CA HIS A 52 4.49 -11.96 2.56
C HIS A 52 5.08 -10.57 2.30
N ALA A 53 4.67 -9.60 3.11
CA ALA A 53 5.15 -8.23 3.02
C ALA A 53 5.66 -7.75 4.37
N PRO A 54 6.62 -6.81 4.40
CA PRO A 54 7.13 -6.28 5.65
C PRO A 54 6.07 -5.50 6.40
N ARG A 55 6.25 -5.44 7.72
CA ARG A 55 5.27 -4.84 8.63
C ARG A 55 4.88 -3.42 8.22
N TRP A 56 5.83 -2.61 7.76
CA TRP A 56 5.54 -1.22 7.44
C TRP A 56 4.53 -1.07 6.29
N GLN A 57 4.46 -2.04 5.38
CA GLN A 57 3.47 -2.02 4.31
C GLN A 57 2.06 -2.41 4.77
N LEU A 58 1.97 -3.04 5.94
CA LEU A 58 0.71 -3.60 6.43
C LEU A 58 0.18 -2.87 7.66
N ALA A 59 0.98 -1.98 8.25
CA ALA A 59 0.67 -1.37 9.55
C ALA A 59 -0.66 -0.62 9.58
N LEU A 60 -1.04 0.00 8.47
CA LEU A 60 -2.29 0.76 8.36
C LEU A 60 -3.40 -0.05 7.69
N ALA A 61 -3.20 -1.37 7.54
CA ALA A 61 -4.17 -2.31 7.01
C ALA A 61 -4.78 -1.80 5.69
N ASP A 62 -6.09 -1.96 5.48
CA ASP A 62 -6.77 -1.54 4.26
C ASP A 62 -7.37 -0.13 4.35
N ARG A 63 -6.89 0.66 5.28
CA ARG A 63 -7.30 2.06 5.42
C ARG A 63 -6.73 2.87 4.26
N PRO A 64 -7.30 4.04 3.95
CA PRO A 64 -6.78 4.87 2.85
C PRO A 64 -5.29 5.18 2.97
N ALA A 65 -4.80 5.47 4.18
CA ALA A 65 -3.37 5.70 4.40
C ALA A 65 -2.54 4.44 4.10
N GLY A 66 -3.05 3.26 4.45
CA GLY A 66 -2.38 1.99 4.16
C GLY A 66 -2.30 1.72 2.67
N GLN A 67 -3.37 1.98 1.94
CA GLN A 67 -3.37 1.87 0.49
C GLN A 67 -2.33 2.82 -0.12
N ALA A 68 -2.23 4.03 0.41
CA ALA A 68 -1.25 5.01 -0.06
C ALA A 68 0.18 4.51 0.15
N VAL A 69 0.49 3.91 1.31
CA VAL A 69 1.81 3.34 1.59
C VAL A 69 2.17 2.29 0.54
N ARG A 70 1.28 1.35 0.29
CA ARG A 70 1.54 0.27 -0.66
C ARG A 70 1.67 0.77 -2.09
N ALA A 71 0.84 1.74 -2.47
CA ALA A 71 0.91 2.35 -3.79
C ALA A 71 2.26 3.06 -3.99
N LEU A 72 2.71 3.83 -3.00
CA LEU A 72 3.99 4.53 -3.07
C LEU A 72 5.17 3.56 -3.15
N ALA A 73 5.11 2.47 -2.38
CA ALA A 73 6.15 1.44 -2.42
C ALA A 73 6.23 0.80 -3.80
N TRP A 74 5.09 0.55 -4.43
CA TRP A 74 5.03 -0.04 -5.76
C TRP A 74 5.52 0.94 -6.84
N LEU A 75 5.14 2.23 -6.72
CA LEU A 75 5.55 3.26 -7.68
C LEU A 75 7.05 3.53 -7.63
N GLY A 76 7.65 3.47 -6.44
CA GLY A 76 9.08 3.68 -6.27
C GLY A 76 9.49 5.13 -6.11
N PRO A 77 10.79 5.37 -5.83
CA PRO A 77 11.29 6.70 -5.49
C PRO A 77 11.08 7.74 -6.59
N GLU A 78 11.20 7.35 -7.84
CA GLU A 78 11.12 8.30 -8.96
C GLU A 78 9.73 8.89 -9.13
N LYS A 79 8.69 8.12 -8.80
CA LYS A 79 7.30 8.55 -8.96
C LYS A 79 6.65 9.00 -7.67
N ALA A 80 7.31 8.81 -6.54
CA ALA A 80 6.72 9.07 -5.23
C ALA A 80 6.38 10.54 -5.01
N GLU A 81 7.22 11.45 -5.44
CA GLU A 81 6.99 12.88 -5.22
C GLU A 81 5.71 13.36 -5.91
N SER A 82 5.55 13.00 -7.17
CA SER A 82 4.36 13.34 -7.95
C SER A 82 3.11 12.68 -7.35
N ALA A 83 3.22 11.41 -6.98
CA ALA A 83 2.12 10.68 -6.37
C ALA A 83 1.69 11.30 -5.04
N LEU A 84 2.66 11.73 -4.22
CA LEU A 84 2.36 12.35 -2.93
C LEU A 84 1.63 13.67 -3.08
N LYS A 85 1.97 14.47 -4.10
CA LYS A 85 1.23 15.70 -4.39
C LYS A 85 -0.23 15.39 -4.71
N ALA A 86 -0.48 14.36 -5.50
CA ALA A 86 -1.83 13.93 -5.81
C ALA A 86 -2.56 13.41 -4.58
N LEU A 87 -1.88 12.61 -3.76
CA LEU A 87 -2.47 12.05 -2.54
C LEU A 87 -2.83 13.13 -1.53
N LYS A 88 -2.01 14.16 -1.42
CA LYS A 88 -2.28 15.26 -0.50
C LYS A 88 -3.61 15.94 -0.82
N ARG A 89 -3.98 15.98 -2.10
CA ARG A 89 -5.27 16.51 -2.52
C ARG A 89 -6.41 15.52 -2.40
N LYS A 90 -6.13 14.23 -2.68
CA LYS A 90 -7.18 13.20 -2.77
C LYS A 90 -7.55 12.60 -1.43
N LEU A 91 -6.57 12.42 -0.54
CA LEU A 91 -6.83 11.78 0.75
C LEU A 91 -7.51 12.75 1.71
N PRO A 92 -8.41 12.23 2.56
CA PRO A 92 -8.90 13.04 3.68
C PRO A 92 -7.72 13.51 4.53
N PRO A 93 -7.80 14.72 5.14
CA PRO A 93 -6.69 15.22 5.96
C PRO A 93 -6.24 14.27 7.06
N THR A 94 -7.19 13.55 7.68
CA THR A 94 -6.87 12.56 8.72
C THR A 94 -6.05 11.42 8.16
N ALA A 95 -6.36 10.95 6.94
CA ALA A 95 -5.63 9.87 6.30
C ALA A 95 -4.22 10.32 5.92
N PHE A 96 -4.06 11.51 5.39
CA PHE A 96 -2.74 12.05 5.09
C PHE A 96 -1.91 12.21 6.36
N GLY A 97 -2.53 12.65 7.46
CA GLY A 97 -1.90 12.74 8.77
C GLY A 97 -1.42 11.38 9.28
N GLU A 98 -2.21 10.34 9.08
CA GLU A 98 -1.80 8.97 9.44
C GLU A 98 -0.57 8.53 8.65
N LEU A 99 -0.53 8.86 7.37
CA LEU A 99 0.61 8.55 6.52
C LEU A 99 1.88 9.24 7.04
N VAL A 100 1.79 10.51 7.37
CA VAL A 100 2.91 11.28 7.90
C VAL A 100 3.37 10.71 9.25
N ALA A 101 2.42 10.37 10.12
CA ALA A 101 2.74 9.83 11.44
C ALA A 101 3.44 8.48 11.37
N ALA A 102 3.16 7.69 10.34
CA ALA A 102 3.77 6.38 10.17
C ALA A 102 5.14 6.43 9.49
N ALA A 103 5.53 7.59 8.96
CA ALA A 103 6.76 7.74 8.17
C ALA A 103 8.03 7.21 8.85
N PRO A 104 8.22 7.34 10.18
CA PRO A 104 9.41 6.78 10.82
C PRO A 104 9.61 5.28 10.65
N GLN A 105 8.55 4.54 10.33
CA GLN A 105 8.62 3.09 10.12
C GLN A 105 8.96 2.72 8.68
N PHE A 106 8.98 3.69 7.76
CA PHE A 106 9.19 3.45 6.33
C PHE A 106 10.67 3.38 5.98
N PRO A 107 11.00 2.77 4.84
CA PRO A 107 12.36 2.90 4.29
C PRO A 107 12.75 4.38 4.16
N THR A 108 14.03 4.66 4.29
CA THR A 108 14.54 6.04 4.33
C THR A 108 14.05 6.90 3.18
N TRP A 109 14.08 6.36 1.95
CA TRP A 109 13.64 7.13 0.79
C TRP A 109 12.17 7.54 0.88
N LEU A 110 11.33 6.63 1.37
CA LEU A 110 9.89 6.89 1.47
C LEU A 110 9.59 7.84 2.63
N ALA A 111 10.24 7.64 3.77
CA ALA A 111 10.10 8.55 4.91
C ALA A 111 10.48 9.97 4.52
N ARG A 112 11.56 10.11 3.76
CA ARG A 112 12.03 11.41 3.28
C ARG A 112 11.03 12.05 2.32
N SER A 113 10.51 11.28 1.38
CA SER A 113 9.52 11.78 0.42
C SER A 113 8.25 12.24 1.11
N VAL A 114 7.76 11.45 2.06
CA VAL A 114 6.56 11.79 2.84
C VAL A 114 6.78 13.06 3.66
N GLY A 115 7.93 13.15 4.34
CA GLY A 115 8.27 14.33 5.13
C GLY A 115 8.32 15.59 4.28
N LYS A 116 8.93 15.49 3.09
CA LYS A 116 9.01 16.60 2.17
C LYS A 116 7.62 17.06 1.71
N ALA A 117 6.73 16.12 1.42
CA ALA A 117 5.37 16.42 1.01
C ALA A 117 4.58 17.08 2.15
N ALA A 118 4.84 16.67 3.39
CA ALA A 118 4.16 17.22 4.55
C ALA A 118 4.53 18.69 4.79
N HIS A 119 5.75 19.08 4.45
CA HIS A 119 6.26 20.42 4.70
C HIS A 119 6.33 21.28 3.44
N GLY A 120 6.00 20.72 2.31
CA GLY A 120 5.99 21.42 1.01
C GLY A 120 4.58 21.80 0.56
#